data_479abea07d3ab7e370d7342e44db1225
#
_entry.id   479abea07d3ab7e370d7342e44db1225
#
_cell.length_a   1.000
_cell.length_b   1.000
_cell.length_c   1.000
_cell.angle_alpha   90.00
_cell.angle_beta   90.00
_cell.angle_gamma   90.00
#
_symmetry.space_group_name_H-M   'P 1'
#
loop_
_entity.id
_entity.type
_entity.pdbx_description
1 polymer ?
#
loop_
_entity_poly.entity_id
_entity_poly.type
_entity_poly.pdbx_seq_one_letter_code
_entity_poly.pdbx_strand_id
1 'polypeptide(L)'
;MDEAMSEPVRTPPFAPFEWLLSGRYLRARRKEGFISVIAGFSFLGIMLGVATLIIVMAVMNGFRKELLDKILGLNGHLLVQPLESPLTDWKDVAERISQVDGIRLAAPVVDGQALASSAFNAAGVLVRGMRSADLNNLTSIAKNIKQGTMEGFDEGQGVIIGRRLADLVARLAS
;
A
#
# COMPACT_ATOMS: atom_id res chain seq x y z
N MET A 1 -81.07 21.15 -0.77
CA MET A 1 -80.33 20.71 0.44
C MET A 1 -79.16 19.96 -0.05
N ASP A 2 -78.09 20.72 -0.32
CA ASP A 2 -76.94 20.28 -1.08
C ASP A 2 -75.82 20.05 -0.07
N GLU A 3 -75.55 18.80 0.22
CA GLU A 3 -74.55 18.39 1.18
C GLU A 3 -73.21 18.35 0.46
N ALA A 4 -72.48 19.46 0.51
CA ALA A 4 -71.13 19.58 -0.02
C ALA A 4 -70.22 18.63 0.76
N MET A 5 -69.99 17.42 0.16
CA MET A 5 -68.91 16.51 0.57
C MET A 5 -67.58 17.22 0.38
N SER A 6 -67.00 17.68 1.52
CA SER A 6 -65.65 18.23 1.53
C SER A 6 -64.64 17.13 1.11
N GLU A 7 -63.97 17.32 0.00
CA GLU A 7 -62.85 16.44 -0.40
C GLU A 7 -61.78 16.36 0.72
N PRO A 8 -61.27 15.16 1.01
CA PRO A 8 -60.22 15.02 1.99
C PRO A 8 -58.95 15.72 1.48
N VAL A 9 -58.47 16.70 2.26
CA VAL A 9 -57.20 17.39 1.97
C VAL A 9 -56.06 16.37 1.96
N ARG A 10 -55.58 16.02 0.76
CA ARG A 10 -54.42 15.15 0.59
C ARG A 10 -53.16 15.94 0.97
N THR A 11 -52.68 15.70 2.16
CA THR A 11 -51.37 16.22 2.58
C THR A 11 -50.25 15.45 1.92
N PRO A 12 -49.22 16.14 1.36
CA PRO A 12 -48.08 15.46 0.75
C PRO A 12 -47.30 14.65 1.79
N PRO A 13 -46.79 13.46 1.44
CA PRO A 13 -45.97 12.67 2.36
C PRO A 13 -44.69 13.43 2.72
N PHE A 14 -44.26 13.30 3.97
CA PHE A 14 -43.16 14.03 4.59
C PHE A 14 -43.37 15.53 4.81
N ALA A 15 -44.63 15.93 5.06
CA ALA A 15 -44.93 17.30 5.44
C ALA A 15 -44.24 17.69 6.78
N PRO A 16 -43.84 18.96 6.98
CA PRO A 16 -43.12 19.41 8.17
C PRO A 16 -43.79 19.05 9.51
N PHE A 17 -45.11 18.96 9.50
CA PHE A 17 -45.86 18.58 10.71
C PHE A 17 -45.69 17.09 11.07
N GLU A 18 -45.46 16.21 10.11
CA GLU A 18 -45.18 14.79 10.36
C GLU A 18 -43.86 14.60 11.08
N TRP A 19 -42.85 15.36 10.72
CA TRP A 19 -41.56 15.41 11.41
C TRP A 19 -41.69 15.95 12.84
N LEU A 20 -42.50 16.99 13.02
CA LEU A 20 -42.79 17.54 14.35
C LEU A 20 -43.59 16.54 15.22
N LEU A 21 -44.54 15.85 14.63
CA LEU A 21 -45.32 14.84 15.33
C LEU A 21 -44.46 13.63 15.72
N SER A 22 -43.67 13.10 14.78
CA SER A 22 -42.78 11.98 15.06
C SER A 22 -41.72 12.33 16.11
N GLY A 23 -41.13 13.52 16.05
CA GLY A 23 -40.16 14.00 17.03
C GLY A 23 -40.81 14.16 18.43
N ARG A 24 -42.05 14.65 18.50
CA ARG A 24 -42.78 14.79 19.74
C ARG A 24 -43.23 13.43 20.32
N TYR A 25 -43.61 12.47 19.48
CA TYR A 25 -43.97 11.12 19.92
C TYR A 25 -42.75 10.38 20.44
N LEU A 26 -41.61 10.47 19.76
CA LEU A 26 -40.35 9.90 20.23
C LEU A 26 -39.88 10.49 21.57
N ARG A 27 -40.17 11.78 21.82
CA ARG A 27 -39.77 12.46 23.05
C ARG A 27 -40.79 12.31 24.19
N ALA A 28 -42.07 12.04 23.89
CA ALA A 28 -43.14 12.01 24.89
C ALA A 28 -43.19 10.72 25.72
N ARG A 29 -42.47 9.66 25.35
CA ARG A 29 -42.46 8.36 26.03
C ARG A 29 -41.48 8.33 27.21
N ARG A 30 -41.70 9.18 28.21
CA ARG A 30 -40.86 9.24 29.43
C ARG A 30 -41.03 8.05 30.40
N LYS A 31 -41.89 7.08 30.13
CA LYS A 31 -42.13 5.96 31.06
C LYS A 31 -41.32 4.70 30.79
N GLU A 32 -40.56 4.64 29.69
CA GLU A 32 -39.74 3.47 29.34
C GLU A 32 -38.24 3.80 29.32
N GLY A 33 -37.73 4.43 30.36
CA GLY A 33 -36.28 4.74 30.48
C GLY A 33 -35.39 3.52 30.32
N PHE A 34 -35.84 2.34 30.71
CA PHE A 34 -35.12 1.10 30.60
C PHE A 34 -34.95 0.65 29.14
N ILE A 35 -35.99 0.76 28.31
CA ILE A 35 -35.95 0.43 26.89
C ILE A 35 -35.03 1.39 26.13
N SER A 36 -35.02 2.67 26.48
CA SER A 36 -34.14 3.67 25.89
C SER A 36 -32.66 3.38 26.19
N VAL A 37 -32.34 2.91 27.38
CA VAL A 37 -30.98 2.50 27.77
C VAL A 37 -30.53 1.28 26.98
N ILE A 38 -31.40 0.25 26.85
CA ILE A 38 -31.06 -0.94 26.05
C ILE A 38 -30.85 -0.57 24.59
N ALA A 39 -31.70 0.28 24.00
CA ALA A 39 -31.55 0.77 22.64
C ALA A 39 -30.23 1.55 22.45
N GLY A 40 -29.85 2.37 23.43
CA GLY A 40 -28.61 3.10 23.45
C GLY A 40 -27.38 2.17 23.47
N PHE A 41 -27.38 1.16 24.32
CA PHE A 41 -26.32 0.16 24.36
C PHE A 41 -26.24 -0.67 23.07
N SER A 42 -27.38 -1.06 22.50
CA SER A 42 -27.42 -1.77 21.22
C SER A 42 -26.85 -0.92 20.09
N PHE A 43 -27.22 0.37 20.03
CA PHE A 43 -26.67 1.31 19.05
C PHE A 43 -25.16 1.48 19.20
N LEU A 44 -24.67 1.66 20.43
CA LEU A 44 -23.23 1.73 20.71
C LEU A 44 -22.50 0.45 20.32
N GLY A 45 -23.07 -0.71 20.61
CA GLY A 45 -22.51 -1.99 20.24
C GLY A 45 -22.36 -2.15 18.72
N ILE A 46 -23.41 -1.81 17.97
CA ILE A 46 -23.38 -1.86 16.51
C ILE A 46 -22.38 -0.85 15.96
N MET A 47 -22.39 0.37 16.48
CA MET A 47 -21.46 1.43 16.06
C MET A 47 -20.01 1.02 16.27
N LEU A 48 -19.65 0.48 17.44
CA LEU A 48 -18.31 -0.02 17.73
C LEU A 48 -17.94 -1.21 16.84
N GLY A 49 -18.87 -2.13 16.61
CA GLY A 49 -18.66 -3.27 15.73
C GLY A 49 -18.34 -2.85 14.29
N VAL A 50 -19.14 -1.94 13.74
CA VAL A 50 -18.92 -1.41 12.38
C VAL A 50 -17.62 -0.60 12.32
N ALA A 51 -17.37 0.26 13.31
CA ALA A 51 -16.13 1.04 13.38
C ALA A 51 -14.88 0.13 13.38
N THR A 52 -14.90 -0.92 14.20
CA THR A 52 -13.80 -1.90 14.25
C THR A 52 -13.58 -2.58 12.92
N LEU A 53 -14.64 -2.99 12.23
CA LEU A 53 -14.56 -3.61 10.91
C LEU A 53 -13.92 -2.67 9.89
N ILE A 54 -14.34 -1.40 9.87
CA ILE A 54 -13.78 -0.38 8.96
C ILE A 54 -12.30 -0.17 9.26
N ILE A 55 -11.91 -0.05 10.53
CA ILE A 55 -10.52 0.15 10.94
C ILE A 55 -9.65 -1.04 10.50
N VAL A 56 -10.10 -2.27 10.76
CA VAL A 56 -9.36 -3.47 10.37
C VAL A 56 -9.18 -3.54 8.86
N MET A 57 -10.24 -3.26 8.09
CA MET A 57 -10.16 -3.22 6.62
C MET A 57 -9.21 -2.14 6.12
N ALA A 58 -9.25 -0.95 6.71
CA ALA A 58 -8.38 0.17 6.35
C ALA A 58 -6.90 -0.17 6.64
N VAL A 59 -6.61 -0.73 7.81
CA VAL A 59 -5.25 -1.16 8.19
C VAL A 59 -4.76 -2.27 7.26
N MET A 60 -5.59 -3.27 6.96
CA MET A 60 -5.22 -4.36 6.07
C MET A 60 -4.92 -3.87 4.65
N ASN A 61 -5.75 -2.97 4.12
CA ASN A 61 -5.52 -2.38 2.80
C ASN A 61 -4.25 -1.51 2.76
N GLY A 62 -4.02 -0.73 3.80
CA GLY A 62 -2.79 0.07 3.95
C GLY A 62 -1.54 -0.81 4.02
N PHE A 63 -1.58 -1.84 4.85
CA PHE A 63 -0.48 -2.80 5.00
C PHE A 63 -0.19 -3.55 3.69
N ARG A 64 -1.23 -4.02 3.00
CA ARG A 64 -1.09 -4.70 1.70
C ARG A 64 -0.42 -3.80 0.67
N LYS A 65 -0.84 -2.54 0.58
CA LYS A 65 -0.25 -1.58 -0.35
C LYS A 65 1.21 -1.31 0.00
N GLU A 66 1.51 -1.05 1.26
CA GLU A 66 2.87 -0.79 1.74
C GLU A 66 3.81 -1.98 1.49
N LEU A 67 3.34 -3.23 1.75
CA LEU A 67 4.10 -4.43 1.45
C LEU A 67 4.38 -4.58 -0.04
N LEU A 68 3.36 -4.41 -0.88
CA LEU A 68 3.54 -4.51 -2.33
C LEU A 68 4.52 -3.46 -2.84
N ASP A 69 4.41 -2.22 -2.40
CA ASP A 69 5.31 -1.14 -2.80
C ASP A 69 6.77 -1.43 -2.37
N LYS A 70 6.98 -2.02 -1.19
CA LYS A 70 8.32 -2.39 -0.71
C LYS A 70 8.90 -3.60 -1.41
N ILE A 71 8.09 -4.64 -1.64
CA ILE A 71 8.56 -5.88 -2.28
C ILE A 71 8.83 -5.63 -3.77
N LEU A 72 7.91 -4.97 -4.46
CA LEU A 72 8.00 -4.69 -5.89
C LEU A 72 8.93 -3.51 -6.21
N GLY A 73 9.25 -2.70 -5.22
CA GLY A 73 10.18 -1.57 -5.40
C GLY A 73 11.62 -1.98 -5.71
N LEU A 74 12.02 -3.19 -5.33
CA LEU A 74 13.36 -3.75 -5.56
C LEU A 74 13.35 -4.89 -6.58
N ASN A 75 12.25 -5.61 -6.68
CA ASN A 75 12.09 -6.73 -7.59
C ASN A 75 11.10 -6.36 -8.68
N GLY A 76 11.45 -6.66 -9.92
CA GLY A 76 10.53 -6.50 -11.04
C GLY A 76 9.28 -7.40 -10.87
N HIS A 77 8.19 -7.03 -11.49
CA HIS A 77 6.95 -7.83 -11.52
C HIS A 77 7.12 -9.10 -12.33
N LEU A 78 8.02 -9.06 -13.31
CA LEU A 78 8.37 -10.17 -14.20
C LEU A 78 9.89 -10.28 -14.28
N LEU A 79 10.38 -11.50 -14.26
CA LEU A 79 11.78 -11.83 -14.48
C LEU A 79 11.86 -12.69 -15.72
N VAL A 80 12.59 -12.21 -16.72
CA VAL A 80 12.87 -12.95 -17.95
C VAL A 80 14.25 -13.56 -17.82
N GLN A 81 14.32 -14.88 -17.83
CA GLN A 81 15.56 -15.64 -17.73
C GLN A 81 15.76 -16.51 -18.96
N PRO A 82 16.99 -16.66 -19.45
CA PRO A 82 17.29 -17.62 -20.50
C PRO A 82 17.16 -19.04 -19.96
N LEU A 83 16.78 -19.99 -20.84
CA LEU A 83 16.58 -21.38 -20.46
C LEU A 83 17.90 -22.19 -20.39
N GLU A 84 18.87 -21.90 -21.24
CA GLU A 84 20.03 -22.76 -21.40
C GLU A 84 21.39 -22.04 -21.38
N SER A 85 21.44 -20.74 -21.63
CA SER A 85 22.69 -19.99 -21.72
C SER A 85 22.55 -18.55 -21.25
N PRO A 86 23.61 -17.85 -20.86
CA PRO A 86 23.55 -16.44 -20.54
C PRO A 86 22.94 -15.64 -21.69
N LEU A 87 22.08 -14.66 -21.38
CA LEU A 87 21.44 -13.80 -22.36
C LEU A 87 22.45 -12.81 -22.92
N THR A 88 23.04 -13.14 -24.06
CA THR A 88 24.06 -12.31 -24.73
C THR A 88 23.44 -11.17 -25.54
N ASP A 89 22.26 -11.36 -26.07
CA ASP A 89 21.45 -10.42 -26.85
C ASP A 89 20.46 -9.60 -26.00
N TRP A 90 20.82 -9.38 -24.74
CA TRP A 90 19.96 -8.72 -23.75
C TRP A 90 19.44 -7.34 -24.19
N LYS A 91 20.17 -6.60 -25.04
CA LYS A 91 19.75 -5.30 -25.55
C LYS A 91 18.52 -5.40 -26.42
N ASP A 92 18.55 -6.30 -27.40
CA ASP A 92 17.43 -6.54 -28.33
C ASP A 92 16.21 -7.08 -27.59
N VAL A 93 16.45 -7.97 -26.61
CA VAL A 93 15.39 -8.50 -25.76
C VAL A 93 14.76 -7.41 -24.91
N ALA A 94 15.55 -6.56 -24.26
CA ALA A 94 15.06 -5.46 -23.45
C ALA A 94 14.27 -4.44 -24.28
N GLU A 95 14.71 -4.14 -25.49
CA GLU A 95 14.02 -3.25 -26.42
C GLU A 95 12.67 -3.84 -26.84
N ARG A 96 12.63 -5.10 -27.23
CA ARG A 96 11.38 -5.81 -27.59
C ARG A 96 10.40 -5.85 -26.42
N ILE A 97 10.88 -6.10 -25.20
CA ILE A 97 10.05 -6.10 -23.99
C ILE A 97 9.51 -4.69 -23.72
N SER A 98 10.32 -3.66 -23.89
CA SER A 98 9.89 -2.28 -23.63
C SER A 98 8.77 -1.79 -24.57
N GLN A 99 8.64 -2.42 -25.77
CA GLN A 99 7.60 -2.12 -26.74
C GLN A 99 6.23 -2.80 -26.41
N VAL A 100 6.22 -3.72 -25.44
CA VAL A 100 4.99 -4.40 -25.04
C VAL A 100 4.12 -3.46 -24.20
N ASP A 101 2.86 -3.34 -24.59
CA ASP A 101 1.93 -2.47 -23.86
C ASP A 101 1.78 -2.91 -22.39
N GLY A 102 1.82 -1.92 -21.50
CA GLY A 102 1.79 -2.16 -20.05
C GLY A 102 3.15 -2.33 -19.37
N ILE A 103 4.26 -2.44 -20.12
CA ILE A 103 5.62 -2.47 -19.55
C ILE A 103 6.09 -1.04 -19.30
N ARG A 104 6.45 -0.74 -18.06
CA ARG A 104 6.94 0.59 -17.66
C ARG A 104 8.45 0.70 -17.71
N LEU A 105 9.15 -0.38 -17.40
CA LEU A 105 10.61 -0.43 -17.35
C LEU A 105 11.07 -1.86 -17.63
N ALA A 106 11.97 -2.02 -18.58
CA ALA A 106 12.72 -3.24 -18.84
C ALA A 106 14.19 -2.97 -18.50
N ALA A 107 14.65 -3.45 -17.35
CA ALA A 107 16.00 -3.24 -16.86
C ALA A 107 16.78 -4.56 -16.89
N PRO A 108 17.93 -4.64 -17.58
CA PRO A 108 18.80 -5.79 -17.49
C PRO A 108 19.49 -5.82 -16.13
N VAL A 109 19.51 -6.99 -15.51
CA VAL A 109 20.15 -7.21 -14.22
C VAL A 109 21.03 -8.45 -14.28
N VAL A 110 22.11 -8.44 -13.53
CA VAL A 110 22.98 -9.59 -13.32
C VAL A 110 22.97 -9.92 -11.84
N ASP A 111 22.45 -11.08 -11.48
CA ASP A 111 22.41 -11.53 -10.10
C ASP A 111 23.55 -12.54 -9.86
N GLY A 112 24.26 -12.36 -8.77
CA GLY A 112 25.33 -13.23 -8.32
C GLY A 112 25.34 -13.39 -6.81
N GLN A 113 26.01 -14.41 -6.33
CA GLN A 113 26.24 -14.62 -4.90
C GLN A 113 27.71 -14.35 -4.60
N ALA A 114 27.97 -13.65 -3.51
CA ALA A 114 29.31 -13.33 -3.06
C ALA A 114 29.41 -13.46 -1.53
N LEU A 115 30.63 -13.49 -1.03
CA LEU A 115 30.92 -13.43 0.38
C LEU A 115 31.43 -12.03 0.71
N ALA A 116 30.67 -11.28 1.48
CA ALA A 116 31.15 -10.04 2.08
C ALA A 116 31.87 -10.37 3.37
N SER A 117 33.18 -10.07 3.43
CA SER A 117 34.00 -10.35 4.60
C SER A 117 34.69 -9.10 5.11
N SER A 118 34.82 -9.00 6.42
CA SER A 118 35.72 -8.05 7.11
C SER A 118 36.74 -8.84 7.89
N ALA A 119 37.63 -8.16 8.63
CA ALA A 119 38.63 -8.83 9.47
C ALA A 119 38.03 -9.81 10.49
N PHE A 120 36.74 -9.67 10.83
CA PHE A 120 36.13 -10.39 11.94
C PHE A 120 34.82 -11.11 11.58
N ASN A 121 34.17 -10.74 10.47
CA ASN A 121 32.89 -11.31 10.07
C ASN A 121 32.84 -11.60 8.57
N ALA A 122 32.10 -12.64 8.24
CA ALA A 122 31.78 -12.98 6.85
C ALA A 122 30.28 -13.28 6.73
N ALA A 123 29.67 -12.76 5.68
CA ALA A 123 28.26 -12.99 5.38
C ALA A 123 28.06 -13.27 3.89
N GLY A 124 27.25 -14.27 3.57
CA GLY A 124 26.79 -14.49 2.22
C GLY A 124 25.85 -13.38 1.79
N VAL A 125 26.10 -12.80 0.63
CA VAL A 125 25.33 -11.70 0.08
C VAL A 125 24.90 -11.99 -1.35
N LEU A 126 23.74 -11.48 -1.73
CA LEU A 126 23.29 -11.40 -3.11
C LEU A 126 23.79 -10.09 -3.70
N VAL A 127 24.54 -10.18 -4.78
CA VAL A 127 25.04 -9.03 -5.53
C VAL A 127 24.20 -8.89 -6.79
N ARG A 128 23.65 -7.71 -6.99
CA ARG A 128 22.86 -7.38 -8.18
C ARG A 128 23.55 -6.26 -8.95
N GLY A 129 23.99 -6.56 -10.16
CA GLY A 129 24.56 -5.59 -11.09
C GLY A 129 23.45 -4.95 -11.92
N MET A 130 23.44 -3.62 -11.94
CA MET A 130 22.48 -2.80 -12.70
C MET A 130 23.19 -1.55 -13.22
N ARG A 131 22.65 -0.92 -14.27
CA ARG A 131 23.13 0.39 -14.74
C ARG A 131 22.58 1.51 -13.85
N SER A 132 23.34 2.59 -13.69
CA SER A 132 22.91 3.76 -12.91
C SER A 132 21.60 4.36 -13.43
N ALA A 133 21.43 4.41 -14.76
CA ALA A 133 20.22 4.90 -15.41
C ALA A 133 18.97 4.10 -15.00
N ASP A 134 19.07 2.76 -14.94
CA ASP A 134 17.99 1.88 -14.54
C ASP A 134 17.73 2.00 -13.03
N LEU A 135 18.79 2.13 -12.24
CA LEU A 135 18.72 2.30 -10.80
C LEU A 135 18.02 3.61 -10.41
N ASN A 136 18.27 4.69 -11.14
CA ASN A 136 17.62 5.99 -10.94
C ASN A 136 16.09 5.93 -11.22
N ASN A 137 15.66 5.07 -12.13
CA ASN A 137 14.25 4.81 -12.40
C ASN A 137 13.58 3.99 -11.29
N LEU A 138 14.36 3.28 -10.47
CA LEU A 138 13.88 2.57 -9.29
C LEU A 138 13.81 3.54 -8.10
N THR A 139 12.69 4.23 -7.99
CA THR A 139 12.44 5.29 -6.99
C THR A 139 12.73 4.84 -5.55
N SER A 140 12.58 3.54 -5.27
CA SER A 140 12.82 2.95 -3.95
C SER A 140 14.28 2.96 -3.53
N ILE A 141 15.23 2.90 -4.48
CA ILE A 141 16.66 2.91 -4.19
C ILE A 141 17.20 4.33 -4.25
N ALA A 142 16.97 5.03 -5.37
CA ALA A 142 17.53 6.35 -5.61
C ALA A 142 17.20 7.36 -4.50
N LYS A 143 15.97 7.34 -3.96
CA LYS A 143 15.54 8.23 -2.86
C LYS A 143 16.00 7.80 -1.47
N ASN A 144 16.50 6.59 -1.31
CA ASN A 144 16.84 6.01 -0.02
C ASN A 144 18.34 5.85 0.23
N ILE A 145 19.19 6.36 -0.64
CA ILE A 145 20.62 6.46 -0.39
C ILE A 145 20.83 7.47 0.74
N LYS A 146 21.37 7.02 1.87
CA LYS A 146 21.56 7.84 3.07
C LYS A 146 22.99 8.38 3.20
N GLN A 147 23.93 7.69 2.63
CA GLN A 147 25.36 8.03 2.69
C GLN A 147 26.01 7.70 1.35
N GLY A 148 26.98 8.52 0.93
CA GLY A 148 27.68 8.35 -0.34
C GLY A 148 26.97 8.97 -1.54
N THR A 149 27.61 8.87 -2.68
CA THR A 149 27.11 9.36 -3.98
C THR A 149 27.11 8.21 -5.00
N MET A 150 26.41 8.40 -6.09
CA MET A 150 26.41 7.42 -7.21
C MET A 150 27.47 7.76 -8.28
N GLU A 151 28.34 8.72 -8.00
CA GLU A 151 29.43 9.07 -8.91
C GLU A 151 30.38 7.89 -9.08
N GLY A 152 30.76 7.58 -10.31
CA GLY A 152 31.61 6.43 -10.62
C GLY A 152 30.94 5.05 -10.55
N PHE A 153 29.64 4.98 -10.29
CA PHE A 153 28.94 3.69 -10.16
C PHE A 153 28.99 2.85 -11.45
N ASP A 154 28.77 3.48 -12.61
CA ASP A 154 28.85 2.79 -13.91
C ASP A 154 30.29 2.42 -14.32
N GLU A 155 31.28 3.06 -13.71
CA GLU A 155 32.70 2.76 -13.88
C GLU A 155 33.19 1.62 -12.97
N GLY A 156 32.27 1.04 -12.18
CA GLY A 156 32.61 -0.03 -11.24
C GLY A 156 33.37 0.41 -10.00
N GLN A 157 33.36 1.72 -9.68
CA GLN A 157 34.10 2.28 -8.54
C GLN A 157 33.35 2.26 -7.23
N GLY A 158 32.17 1.66 -7.19
CA GLY A 158 31.39 1.63 -5.93
C GLY A 158 30.33 0.55 -5.89
N VAL A 159 29.85 0.29 -4.70
CA VAL A 159 28.72 -0.61 -4.44
C VAL A 159 27.72 0.05 -3.50
N ILE A 160 26.44 -0.21 -3.72
CA ILE A 160 25.38 0.21 -2.80
C ILE A 160 25.08 -0.96 -1.88
N ILE A 161 25.26 -0.76 -0.58
CA ILE A 161 25.03 -1.81 0.41
C ILE A 161 23.87 -1.43 1.34
N GLY A 162 23.11 -2.42 1.75
CA GLY A 162 22.04 -2.23 2.74
C GLY A 162 22.63 -1.89 4.12
N ARG A 163 21.95 -1.04 4.88
CA ARG A 163 22.39 -0.61 6.23
C ARG A 163 22.77 -1.78 7.13
N ARG A 164 21.94 -2.84 7.16
CA ARG A 164 22.24 -4.01 8.02
C ARG A 164 23.54 -4.72 7.65
N LEU A 165 23.85 -4.79 6.36
CA LEU A 165 25.13 -5.34 5.91
C LEU A 165 26.27 -4.39 6.25
N ALA A 166 26.09 -3.08 6.05
CA ALA A 166 27.06 -2.08 6.45
C ALA A 166 27.36 -2.17 7.95
N ASP A 167 26.33 -2.23 8.80
CA ASP A 167 26.49 -2.37 10.25
C ASP A 167 27.18 -3.69 10.63
N LEU A 168 26.92 -4.79 9.90
CA LEU A 168 27.55 -6.09 10.15
C LEU A 168 29.04 -6.07 9.80
N VAL A 169 29.40 -5.42 8.69
CA VAL A 169 30.78 -5.31 8.24
C VAL A 169 31.56 -4.23 8.99
N ALA A 170 30.88 -3.13 9.37
CA ALA A 170 31.50 -1.99 10.05
C ALA A 170 31.59 -2.15 11.59
N ARG A 171 30.77 -2.98 12.22
CA ARG A 171 30.66 -3.11 13.69
C ARG A 171 31.94 -3.54 14.43
N LEU A 172 33.04 -3.67 13.75
CA LEU A 172 34.30 -4.10 14.32
C LEU A 172 35.47 -3.16 14.00
N ALA A 173 35.18 -1.91 13.62
CA ALA A 173 36.16 -0.85 13.44
C ALA A 173 36.17 0.16 14.63
N SER A 174 35.51 -0.17 15.74
CA SER A 174 35.54 0.64 16.96
C SER A 174 35.97 -0.17 18.19
#